data_2b2a5f4f270796059eb1390d39803733
#
_entry.id   2b2a5f4f270796059eb1390d39803733
#
_cell.length_a   1.000
_cell.length_b   1.000
_cell.length_c   1.000
_cell.angle_alpha   90.00
_cell.angle_beta   90.00
_cell.angle_gamma   90.00
#
_symmetry.space_group_name_H-M   'P 1'
#
loop_
_entity.id
_entity.type
_entity.pdbx_description
1 polymer ?
#
loop_
_entity_poly.entity_id
_entity_poly.type
_entity_poly.pdbx_seq_one_letter_code
_entity_poly.pdbx_strand_id
1 'polypeptide(L)'
;MREKQKQPASFQPDRILSYFKAEWQVLLAVTISGLIYNVGLLAGPWFEGKMTGCLVDILRGAGQFGDMLILVLSYVAVIVIVQSSRYIKRFYVRRFANNVNRRMKEILYGSLVRKSRASLKEEGEGNVITKAILDVDDCVEGMRKFTTEIFDTGVALAAYAGMLLWYDWRLALLCMLFPPISYMTAEKMKKMIQRTGAAYKEQSGALSAATLDRAENAITYRVFGREKERQNAYEENLSAYEKSAVRANIWNTAMPPVYRVISMAGVLFILYFGQKNVLGTGWRAWGIAAFTTFLSCFVKLSVKSSSAAKLFNAVHKAQVSWNRIKPLLTRKDERTAIEDQTAENHARECKEKNGTVPAGKTETTVQKIQISHLNFAYPDGKKILDDICLSAEKGQIIGITGAVACGKSTLGKVFLCEYPYEGQILVDGTDLQAMDEADRTKRIGYLGHDPELFFDSVENNILLGEKKEADDYLKAVCMEREVAEMEDGKQTAVGNGGVRLSGGQAKRLALARTLCHKKPVLILDDPFSALDKNTEKQIFANLKQQTKDNIVFLISHRLYLFPQMNQVIWMEDGKAVAGTHEEILEKIPEYRSLYETQSDERENAKVETENRKTVSEHTEERRSGR
;
A
#
# COMPACT_ATOMS: atom_id res chain seq x y z
N MET A 1 23.88 3.46 9.30
CA MET A 1 22.78 3.98 10.16
C MET A 1 22.42 5.39 9.70
N ARG A 2 21.26 5.59 9.05
CA ARG A 2 20.78 6.93 8.67
C ARG A 2 19.88 7.41 9.81
N GLU A 3 20.22 8.56 10.40
CA GLU A 3 19.40 9.23 11.43
C GLU A 3 17.94 9.27 11.00
N LYS A 4 17.04 8.79 11.85
CA LYS A 4 15.60 9.01 11.69
C LYS A 4 15.39 10.53 11.72
N GLN A 5 15.11 11.13 10.58
CA GLN A 5 14.73 12.54 10.51
C GLN A 5 13.51 12.73 11.42
N LYS A 6 13.71 13.41 12.56
CA LYS A 6 12.63 13.79 13.47
C LYS A 6 11.59 14.58 12.68
N GLN A 7 10.35 14.11 12.69
CA GLN A 7 9.25 14.86 12.12
C GLN A 7 9.11 16.20 12.85
N PRO A 8 9.02 17.34 12.16
CA PRO A 8 8.74 18.61 12.81
C PRO A 8 7.36 18.52 13.50
N ALA A 9 7.24 19.06 14.70
CA ALA A 9 6.03 19.02 15.53
C ALA A 9 4.76 19.58 14.84
N SER A 10 4.89 20.31 13.72
CA SER A 10 3.80 20.91 12.95
C SER A 10 3.49 20.19 11.63
N PHE A 11 4.02 18.97 11.41
CA PHE A 11 3.81 18.25 10.16
C PHE A 11 2.41 17.66 10.08
N GLN A 12 1.65 18.05 9.03
CA GLN A 12 0.30 17.56 8.75
C GLN A 12 0.32 16.69 7.48
N PRO A 13 0.14 15.35 7.62
CA PRO A 13 0.23 14.43 6.49
C PRO A 13 -0.83 14.64 5.40
N ASP A 14 -1.97 15.22 5.75
CA ASP A 14 -3.11 15.51 4.87
C ASP A 14 -2.95 16.79 4.04
N ARG A 15 -1.83 17.52 4.20
CA ARG A 15 -1.54 18.77 3.50
C ARG A 15 -0.28 18.68 2.66
N ILE A 16 -0.42 18.85 1.35
CA ILE A 16 0.71 18.86 0.40
C ILE A 16 1.81 19.86 0.82
N LEU A 17 1.42 21.05 1.26
CA LEU A 17 2.37 22.09 1.68
C LEU A 17 3.26 21.67 2.87
N SER A 18 2.82 20.74 3.70
CA SER A 18 3.63 20.24 4.81
C SER A 18 4.86 19.48 4.32
N TYR A 19 4.74 18.75 3.20
CA TYR A 19 5.86 18.06 2.56
C TYR A 19 6.89 19.04 1.99
N PHE A 20 6.43 20.13 1.37
CA PHE A 20 7.32 21.19 0.89
C PHE A 20 8.04 21.89 2.05
N LYS A 21 7.31 22.23 3.13
CA LYS A 21 7.91 22.84 4.32
C LYS A 21 8.93 21.92 5.00
N ALA A 22 8.67 20.61 5.05
CA ALA A 22 9.59 19.66 5.65
C ALA A 22 10.93 19.54 4.90
N GLU A 23 10.95 19.79 3.59
CA GLU A 23 12.14 19.70 2.74
C GLU A 23 12.66 21.09 2.30
N TRP A 24 12.43 22.16 3.09
CA TRP A 24 12.75 23.55 2.73
C TRP A 24 14.22 23.76 2.38
N GLN A 25 15.16 23.07 3.05
CA GLN A 25 16.60 23.19 2.77
C GLN A 25 16.95 22.68 1.37
N VAL A 26 16.34 21.54 0.98
CA VAL A 26 16.52 20.97 -0.36
C VAL A 26 15.89 21.89 -1.41
N LEU A 27 14.72 22.45 -1.11
CA LEU A 27 14.04 23.40 -1.99
C LEU A 27 14.80 24.72 -2.13
N LEU A 28 15.48 25.20 -1.10
CA LEU A 28 16.35 26.37 -1.19
C LEU A 28 17.49 26.14 -2.19
N ALA A 29 18.14 24.98 -2.14
CA ALA A 29 19.17 24.63 -3.11
C ALA A 29 18.60 24.51 -4.55
N VAL A 30 17.37 23.98 -4.71
CA VAL A 30 16.66 23.96 -6.00
C VAL A 30 16.38 25.37 -6.49
N THR A 31 15.95 26.26 -5.60
CA THR A 31 15.61 27.66 -5.95
C THR A 31 16.84 28.42 -6.44
N ILE A 32 17.93 28.38 -5.68
CA ILE A 32 19.17 29.08 -6.05
C ILE A 32 19.71 28.54 -7.38
N SER A 33 19.90 27.22 -7.49
CA SER A 33 20.43 26.62 -8.72
C SER A 33 19.46 26.75 -9.90
N GLY A 34 18.14 26.73 -9.64
CA GLY A 34 17.10 26.94 -10.63
C GLY A 34 17.07 28.37 -11.19
N LEU A 35 17.25 29.38 -10.35
CA LEU A 35 17.35 30.77 -10.77
C LEU A 35 18.63 31.01 -11.62
N ILE A 36 19.80 30.56 -11.14
CA ILE A 36 21.06 30.69 -11.89
C ILE A 36 20.93 30.02 -13.26
N TYR A 37 20.37 28.81 -13.32
CA TYR A 37 20.18 28.08 -14.58
C TYR A 37 19.23 28.81 -15.52
N ASN A 38 18.03 29.21 -15.08
CA ASN A 38 16.99 29.71 -15.98
C ASN A 38 17.23 31.18 -16.39
N VAL A 39 17.79 32.00 -15.50
CA VAL A 39 18.25 33.35 -15.88
C VAL A 39 19.49 33.25 -16.77
N GLY A 40 20.40 32.32 -16.45
CA GLY A 40 21.60 32.08 -17.27
C GLY A 40 21.29 31.61 -18.70
N LEU A 41 20.10 31.05 -18.97
CA LEU A 41 19.66 30.74 -20.34
C LEU A 41 19.55 31.97 -21.26
N LEU A 42 19.41 33.19 -20.70
CA LEU A 42 19.43 34.44 -21.46
C LEU A 42 20.79 34.71 -22.10
N ALA A 43 21.86 34.16 -21.54
CA ALA A 43 23.21 34.31 -22.09
C ALA A 43 23.30 33.79 -23.53
N GLY A 44 22.57 32.69 -23.87
CA GLY A 44 22.57 32.18 -25.25
C GLY A 44 22.20 33.22 -26.29
N PRO A 45 20.95 33.76 -26.27
CA PRO A 45 20.52 34.83 -27.19
C PRO A 45 21.41 36.07 -27.15
N TRP A 46 21.88 36.47 -25.98
CA TRP A 46 22.74 37.62 -25.84
C TRP A 46 24.10 37.44 -26.52
N PHE A 47 24.77 36.32 -26.29
CA PHE A 47 26.04 36.00 -26.96
C PHE A 47 25.85 35.75 -28.46
N GLU A 48 24.75 35.08 -28.87
CA GLU A 48 24.41 34.89 -30.29
C GLU A 48 24.33 36.25 -31.01
N GLY A 49 23.66 37.23 -30.40
CA GLY A 49 23.59 38.57 -30.94
C GLY A 49 24.94 39.32 -30.97
N LYS A 50 25.71 39.24 -29.87
CA LYS A 50 27.04 39.88 -29.80
C LYS A 50 28.02 39.27 -30.80
N MET A 51 28.06 37.96 -30.95
CA MET A 51 28.88 37.27 -31.94
C MET A 51 28.47 37.64 -33.38
N THR A 52 27.17 37.75 -33.67
CA THR A 52 26.66 38.19 -34.97
C THR A 52 27.11 39.63 -35.26
N GLY A 53 27.02 40.53 -34.27
CA GLY A 53 27.51 41.89 -34.42
C GLY A 53 29.01 41.96 -34.68
N CYS A 54 29.80 41.24 -33.88
CA CYS A 54 31.24 41.18 -34.05
C CYS A 54 31.64 40.60 -35.44
N LEU A 55 30.92 39.58 -35.94
CA LEU A 55 31.15 39.01 -37.27
C LEU A 55 30.92 40.08 -38.37
N VAL A 56 29.85 40.86 -38.26
CA VAL A 56 29.57 41.95 -39.19
C VAL A 56 30.65 43.05 -39.16
N ASP A 57 31.16 43.37 -37.96
CA ASP A 57 32.23 44.35 -37.78
C ASP A 57 33.55 43.86 -38.39
N ILE A 58 33.89 42.58 -38.22
CA ILE A 58 35.03 41.93 -38.87
C ILE A 58 34.87 41.99 -40.40
N LEU A 59 33.70 41.65 -40.93
CA LEU A 59 33.44 41.69 -42.39
C LEU A 59 33.53 43.11 -42.98
N ARG A 60 33.28 44.12 -42.17
CA ARG A 60 33.42 45.53 -42.54
C ARG A 60 34.85 46.07 -42.34
N GLY A 61 35.75 45.25 -41.82
CA GLY A 61 37.12 45.66 -41.53
C GLY A 61 37.28 46.50 -40.26
N ALA A 62 36.22 46.61 -39.44
CA ALA A 62 36.20 47.43 -38.21
C ALA A 62 36.48 46.59 -36.93
N GLY A 63 36.58 45.23 -37.02
CA GLY A 63 36.80 44.32 -35.89
C GLY A 63 37.98 43.38 -36.10
N GLN A 64 38.50 42.81 -35.01
CA GLN A 64 39.59 41.82 -35.04
C GLN A 64 39.04 40.41 -34.69
N PHE A 65 39.64 39.37 -35.26
CA PHE A 65 39.29 37.97 -34.95
C PHE A 65 39.49 37.62 -33.46
N GLY A 66 40.45 38.32 -32.79
CA GLY A 66 40.69 38.15 -31.36
C GLY A 66 39.45 38.48 -30.49
N ASP A 67 38.68 39.49 -30.87
CA ASP A 67 37.45 39.87 -30.14
C ASP A 67 36.40 38.76 -30.21
N MET A 68 36.25 38.12 -31.37
CA MET A 68 35.35 36.97 -31.55
C MET A 68 35.78 35.79 -30.67
N LEU A 69 37.10 35.50 -30.59
CA LEU A 69 37.62 34.42 -29.77
C LEU A 69 37.33 34.64 -28.28
N ILE A 70 37.50 35.89 -27.79
CA ILE A 70 37.19 36.26 -26.40
C ILE A 70 35.69 36.06 -26.12
N LEU A 71 34.81 36.48 -27.04
CA LEU A 71 33.36 36.26 -26.90
C LEU A 71 32.99 34.77 -26.83
N VAL A 72 33.58 33.95 -27.70
CA VAL A 72 33.34 32.50 -27.70
C VAL A 72 33.82 31.86 -26.41
N LEU A 73 35.03 32.14 -25.94
CA LEU A 73 35.56 31.61 -24.69
C LEU A 73 34.72 32.02 -23.48
N SER A 74 34.31 33.32 -23.45
CA SER A 74 33.41 33.84 -22.41
C SER A 74 32.06 33.12 -22.43
N TYR A 75 31.49 32.85 -23.60
CA TYR A 75 30.25 32.13 -23.77
C TYR A 75 30.36 30.67 -23.26
N VAL A 76 31.45 29.98 -23.62
CA VAL A 76 31.71 28.63 -23.13
C VAL A 76 31.81 28.60 -21.61
N ALA A 77 32.53 29.54 -20.99
CA ALA A 77 32.64 29.64 -19.53
C ALA A 77 31.27 29.82 -18.87
N VAL A 78 30.45 30.73 -19.40
CA VAL A 78 29.07 30.97 -18.89
C VAL A 78 28.20 29.75 -19.07
N ILE A 79 28.25 29.05 -20.21
CA ILE A 79 27.49 27.81 -20.43
C ILE A 79 27.88 26.72 -19.43
N VAL A 80 29.17 26.56 -19.13
CA VAL A 80 29.63 25.58 -18.12
C VAL A 80 28.99 25.86 -16.77
N ILE A 81 28.95 27.13 -16.31
CA ILE A 81 28.30 27.52 -15.06
C ILE A 81 26.78 27.20 -15.09
N VAL A 82 26.13 27.57 -16.19
CA VAL A 82 24.69 27.37 -16.38
C VAL A 82 24.34 25.85 -16.39
N GLN A 83 25.11 25.02 -17.09
CA GLN A 83 24.87 23.60 -17.15
C GLN A 83 25.19 22.88 -15.82
N SER A 84 26.24 23.33 -15.11
CA SER A 84 26.55 22.86 -13.76
C SER A 84 25.39 23.17 -12.80
N SER A 85 24.83 24.35 -12.85
CA SER A 85 23.65 24.75 -12.07
C SER A 85 22.42 23.90 -12.43
N ARG A 86 22.25 23.54 -13.71
CA ARG A 86 21.20 22.61 -14.15
C ARG A 86 21.36 21.21 -13.54
N TYR A 87 22.58 20.70 -13.50
CA TYR A 87 22.89 19.40 -12.90
C TYR A 87 22.55 19.41 -11.40
N ILE A 88 23.02 20.43 -10.66
CA ILE A 88 22.75 20.63 -9.24
C ILE A 88 21.22 20.69 -8.99
N LYS A 89 20.50 21.51 -9.74
CA LYS A 89 19.04 21.62 -9.64
C LYS A 89 18.38 20.25 -9.82
N ARG A 90 18.72 19.52 -10.88
CA ARG A 90 18.12 18.20 -11.16
C ARG A 90 18.40 17.19 -10.05
N PHE A 91 19.61 17.20 -9.49
CA PHE A 91 19.98 16.34 -8.37
C PHE A 91 19.09 16.64 -7.14
N TYR A 92 18.98 17.89 -6.75
CA TYR A 92 18.20 18.27 -5.57
C TYR A 92 16.68 18.08 -5.77
N VAL A 93 16.15 18.30 -6.97
CA VAL A 93 14.75 18.01 -7.28
C VAL A 93 14.43 16.51 -7.15
N ARG A 94 15.33 15.63 -7.60
CA ARG A 94 15.19 14.18 -7.40
C ARG A 94 15.30 13.81 -5.92
N ARG A 95 16.24 14.40 -5.19
CA ARG A 95 16.37 14.20 -3.75
C ARG A 95 15.10 14.61 -3.01
N PHE A 96 14.53 15.75 -3.33
CA PHE A 96 13.22 16.20 -2.82
C PHE A 96 12.14 15.14 -3.07
N ALA A 97 11.98 14.69 -4.32
CA ALA A 97 10.97 13.69 -4.67
C ALA A 97 11.17 12.37 -3.90
N ASN A 98 12.40 11.87 -3.80
CA ASN A 98 12.69 10.64 -3.08
C ASN A 98 12.42 10.76 -1.57
N ASN A 99 12.73 11.90 -0.95
CA ASN A 99 12.45 12.14 0.47
C ASN A 99 10.93 12.19 0.72
N VAL A 100 10.18 12.88 -0.13
CA VAL A 100 8.72 12.94 -0.05
C VAL A 100 8.10 11.56 -0.26
N ASN A 101 8.54 10.81 -1.28
CA ASN A 101 8.06 9.46 -1.57
C ASN A 101 8.24 8.53 -0.36
N ARG A 102 9.45 8.49 0.19
CA ARG A 102 9.74 7.70 1.38
C ARG A 102 8.81 8.07 2.54
N ARG A 103 8.66 9.36 2.82
CA ARG A 103 7.82 9.85 3.92
C ARG A 103 6.35 9.52 3.72
N MET A 104 5.82 9.70 2.50
CA MET A 104 4.44 9.36 2.19
C MET A 104 4.18 7.85 2.33
N LYS A 105 5.07 7.02 1.81
CA LYS A 105 4.96 5.56 1.93
C LYS A 105 5.06 5.08 3.38
N GLU A 106 5.96 5.68 4.18
CA GLU A 106 6.09 5.36 5.62
C GLU A 106 4.80 5.68 6.40
N ILE A 107 4.21 6.86 6.16
CA ILE A 107 2.96 7.29 6.81
C ILE A 107 1.80 6.40 6.36
N LEU A 108 1.69 6.17 5.05
CA LEU A 108 0.62 5.36 4.47
C LEU A 108 0.69 3.91 4.96
N TYR A 109 1.88 3.31 4.97
CA TYR A 109 2.08 1.97 5.51
C TYR A 109 1.67 1.89 6.98
N GLY A 110 2.12 2.86 7.79
CA GLY A 110 1.72 2.94 9.21
C GLY A 110 0.21 3.10 9.42
N SER A 111 -0.48 3.78 8.50
CA SER A 111 -1.94 3.90 8.50
C SER A 111 -2.63 2.59 8.10
N LEU A 112 -2.15 1.93 7.03
CA LEU A 112 -2.75 0.67 6.54
C LEU A 112 -2.65 -0.46 7.56
N VAL A 113 -1.52 -0.58 8.28
CA VAL A 113 -1.34 -1.61 9.32
C VAL A 113 -2.30 -1.44 10.49
N ARG A 114 -2.79 -0.22 10.73
CA ARG A 114 -3.74 0.09 11.83
C ARG A 114 -5.21 0.05 11.40
N LYS A 115 -5.50 -0.05 10.11
CA LYS A 115 -6.88 -0.14 9.64
C LYS A 115 -7.52 -1.46 10.03
N SER A 116 -8.82 -1.42 10.35
CA SER A 116 -9.60 -2.61 10.61
C SER A 116 -9.70 -3.50 9.36
N ARG A 117 -9.81 -4.81 9.57
CA ARG A 117 -9.98 -5.78 8.48
C ARG A 117 -11.25 -5.53 7.66
N ALA A 118 -12.30 -5.00 8.30
CA ALA A 118 -13.53 -4.59 7.64
C ALA A 118 -13.29 -3.52 6.58
N SER A 119 -12.64 -2.42 6.98
CA SER A 119 -12.31 -1.29 6.10
C SER A 119 -11.37 -1.69 4.94
N LEU A 120 -10.41 -2.60 5.20
CA LEU A 120 -9.53 -3.13 4.14
C LEU A 120 -10.27 -4.01 3.13
N LYS A 121 -11.25 -4.82 3.58
CA LYS A 121 -12.08 -5.64 2.69
C LYS A 121 -12.99 -4.79 1.80
N GLU A 122 -13.62 -3.74 2.33
CA GLU A 122 -14.43 -2.81 1.54
C GLU A 122 -13.63 -2.12 0.44
N GLU A 123 -12.37 -1.75 0.72
CA GLU A 123 -11.51 -1.13 -0.28
C GLU A 123 -10.98 -2.11 -1.34
N GLY A 124 -10.92 -3.39 -1.04
CA GLY A 124 -10.33 -4.43 -1.89
C GLY A 124 -8.80 -4.39 -1.90
N GLU A 125 -8.15 -5.54 -1.78
CA GLU A 125 -6.69 -5.67 -1.65
C GLU A 125 -5.92 -5.03 -2.81
N GLY A 126 -6.36 -5.25 -4.05
CA GLY A 126 -5.73 -4.66 -5.24
C GLY A 126 -5.80 -3.14 -5.29
N ASN A 127 -6.90 -2.54 -4.78
CA ASN A 127 -7.04 -1.09 -4.72
C ASN A 127 -6.14 -0.48 -3.64
N VAL A 128 -5.99 -1.15 -2.49
CA VAL A 128 -5.08 -0.75 -1.41
C VAL A 128 -3.63 -0.75 -1.89
N ILE A 129 -3.19 -1.81 -2.59
CA ILE A 129 -1.85 -1.90 -3.17
C ILE A 129 -1.64 -0.79 -4.21
N THR A 130 -2.62 -0.54 -5.09
CA THR A 130 -2.56 0.53 -6.09
C THR A 130 -2.40 1.90 -5.43
N LYS A 131 -3.18 2.20 -4.37
CA LYS A 131 -3.05 3.45 -3.61
C LYS A 131 -1.68 3.57 -2.92
N ALA A 132 -1.20 2.49 -2.31
CA ALA A 132 0.05 2.49 -1.56
C ALA A 132 1.29 2.68 -2.45
N ILE A 133 1.28 2.20 -3.68
CA ILE A 133 2.43 2.21 -4.59
C ILE A 133 2.23 3.24 -5.70
N LEU A 134 1.24 3.03 -6.58
CA LEU A 134 1.09 3.80 -7.81
C LEU A 134 0.58 5.22 -7.57
N ASP A 135 -0.43 5.40 -6.72
CA ASP A 135 -0.99 6.73 -6.47
C ASP A 135 -0.01 7.60 -5.69
N VAL A 136 0.79 7.03 -4.77
CA VAL A 136 1.86 7.78 -4.10
C VAL A 136 2.92 8.22 -5.10
N ASP A 137 3.37 7.31 -5.99
CA ASP A 137 4.38 7.63 -7.00
C ASP A 137 3.87 8.71 -7.99
N ASP A 138 2.63 8.62 -8.45
CA ASP A 138 1.99 9.63 -9.31
C ASP A 138 1.88 11.00 -8.60
N CYS A 139 1.53 11.03 -7.33
CA CYS A 139 1.45 12.25 -6.54
C CYS A 139 2.83 12.91 -6.39
N VAL A 140 3.84 12.14 -6.01
CA VAL A 140 5.23 12.61 -5.86
C VAL A 140 5.81 13.07 -7.20
N GLU A 141 5.54 12.34 -8.28
CA GLU A 141 5.97 12.74 -9.64
C GLU A 141 5.32 14.07 -10.05
N GLY A 142 4.07 14.30 -9.68
CA GLY A 142 3.41 15.60 -9.88
C GLY A 142 4.06 16.72 -9.09
N MET A 143 4.39 16.51 -7.81
CA MET A 143 5.13 17.49 -6.99
C MET A 143 6.51 17.76 -7.59
N ARG A 144 7.22 16.74 -8.04
CA ARG A 144 8.52 16.86 -8.71
C ARG A 144 8.42 17.68 -10.00
N LYS A 145 7.43 17.39 -10.85
CA LYS A 145 7.19 18.13 -12.10
C LYS A 145 6.81 19.56 -11.81
N PHE A 146 5.94 19.81 -10.84
CA PHE A 146 5.59 21.17 -10.43
C PHE A 146 6.84 21.95 -10.01
N THR A 147 7.66 21.38 -9.11
CA THR A 147 8.90 22.01 -8.66
C THR A 147 9.89 22.26 -9.81
N THR A 148 9.99 21.35 -10.78
CA THR A 148 10.85 21.52 -11.94
C THR A 148 10.34 22.62 -12.87
N GLU A 149 9.05 22.59 -13.22
CA GLU A 149 8.47 23.44 -14.25
C GLU A 149 8.24 24.88 -13.79
N ILE A 150 8.08 25.11 -12.48
CA ILE A 150 8.00 26.49 -11.95
C ILE A 150 9.25 27.27 -12.32
N PHE A 151 10.42 26.63 -12.35
CA PHE A 151 11.68 27.21 -12.77
C PHE A 151 11.87 27.11 -14.30
N ASP A 152 11.77 25.91 -14.87
CA ASP A 152 12.10 25.65 -16.28
C ASP A 152 11.13 26.28 -17.27
N THR A 153 9.91 26.54 -16.85
CA THR A 153 8.91 27.24 -17.64
C THR A 153 8.61 28.61 -17.07
N GLY A 154 8.24 28.73 -15.77
CA GLY A 154 7.82 29.98 -15.17
C GLY A 154 8.93 31.04 -15.14
N VAL A 155 10.04 30.72 -14.47
CA VAL A 155 11.19 31.69 -14.36
C VAL A 155 11.82 31.94 -15.74
N ALA A 156 11.96 30.91 -16.59
CA ALA A 156 12.53 31.09 -17.92
C ALA A 156 11.64 31.99 -18.81
N LEU A 157 10.30 31.78 -18.80
CA LEU A 157 9.38 32.65 -19.53
C LEU A 157 9.45 34.10 -19.05
N ALA A 158 9.46 34.30 -17.71
CA ALA A 158 9.60 35.66 -17.15
C ALA A 158 10.93 36.30 -17.54
N ALA A 159 12.02 35.55 -17.52
CA ALA A 159 13.34 36.04 -17.91
C ALA A 159 13.42 36.40 -19.40
N TYR A 160 12.94 35.55 -20.30
CA TYR A 160 12.87 35.87 -21.74
C TYR A 160 11.91 37.02 -22.02
N ALA A 161 10.74 37.06 -21.39
CA ALA A 161 9.80 38.15 -21.52
C ALA A 161 10.40 39.49 -21.06
N GLY A 162 11.06 39.49 -19.90
CA GLY A 162 11.75 40.66 -19.38
C GLY A 162 12.84 41.18 -20.34
N MET A 163 13.62 40.28 -20.93
CA MET A 163 14.64 40.64 -21.91
C MET A 163 14.03 41.22 -23.19
N LEU A 164 12.95 40.65 -23.72
CA LEU A 164 12.24 41.19 -24.88
C LEU A 164 11.67 42.59 -24.61
N LEU A 165 11.03 42.80 -23.46
CA LEU A 165 10.50 44.10 -23.03
C LEU A 165 11.60 45.16 -22.87
N TRP A 166 12.79 44.76 -22.43
CA TRP A 166 13.95 45.66 -22.33
C TRP A 166 14.44 46.15 -23.69
N TYR A 167 14.45 45.27 -24.71
CA TYR A 167 14.90 45.62 -26.06
C TYR A 167 13.88 46.49 -26.79
N ASP A 168 12.61 46.11 -26.86
CA ASP A 168 11.50 46.88 -27.41
C ASP A 168 10.16 46.39 -26.84
N TRP A 169 9.59 47.16 -25.92
CA TRP A 169 8.36 46.77 -25.23
C TRP A 169 7.14 46.71 -26.17
N ARG A 170 7.09 47.53 -27.24
CA ARG A 170 5.97 47.56 -28.20
C ARG A 170 5.96 46.29 -29.05
N LEU A 171 7.11 45.96 -29.62
CA LEU A 171 7.26 44.77 -30.42
C LEU A 171 7.12 43.50 -29.56
N ALA A 172 7.65 43.54 -28.34
CA ALA A 172 7.51 42.42 -27.38
C ALA A 172 6.04 42.12 -27.08
N LEU A 173 5.21 43.14 -26.75
CA LEU A 173 3.79 42.96 -26.48
C LEU A 173 3.04 42.41 -27.70
N LEU A 174 3.34 42.91 -28.90
CA LEU A 174 2.73 42.43 -30.14
C LEU A 174 3.04 40.94 -30.38
N CYS A 175 4.28 40.54 -30.18
CA CYS A 175 4.70 39.13 -30.37
C CYS A 175 4.20 38.21 -29.24
N MET A 176 4.08 38.72 -28.00
CA MET A 176 3.56 37.96 -26.86
C MET A 176 2.07 37.66 -26.95
N LEU A 177 1.33 38.19 -27.92
CA LEU A 177 -0.07 37.83 -28.16
C LEU A 177 -0.23 36.39 -28.64
N PHE A 178 0.75 35.84 -29.37
CA PHE A 178 0.64 34.50 -29.99
C PHE A 178 0.77 33.32 -29.01
N PRO A 179 1.67 33.33 -27.99
CA PRO A 179 1.73 32.25 -26.99
C PRO A 179 0.41 32.00 -26.24
N PRO A 180 -0.34 33.01 -25.76
CA PRO A 180 -1.68 32.78 -25.18
C PRO A 180 -2.69 32.21 -26.16
N ILE A 181 -2.69 32.63 -27.43
CA ILE A 181 -3.57 32.08 -28.48
C ILE A 181 -3.25 30.60 -28.69
N SER A 182 -1.98 30.24 -28.76
CA SER A 182 -1.52 28.87 -28.81
C SER A 182 -2.03 28.03 -27.61
N TYR A 183 -1.98 28.61 -26.40
CA TYR A 183 -2.50 27.98 -25.19
C TYR A 183 -4.02 27.77 -25.24
N MET A 184 -4.78 28.78 -25.67
CA MET A 184 -6.25 28.67 -25.83
C MET A 184 -6.63 27.57 -26.85
N THR A 185 -5.88 27.43 -27.94
CA THR A 185 -6.06 26.36 -28.92
C THR A 185 -5.76 25.01 -28.28
N ALA A 186 -4.70 24.90 -27.48
CA ALA A 186 -4.35 23.72 -26.72
C ALA A 186 -5.47 23.28 -25.77
N GLU A 187 -6.09 24.20 -25.06
CA GLU A 187 -7.16 23.91 -24.10
C GLU A 187 -8.42 23.37 -24.79
N LYS A 188 -8.80 23.93 -25.94
CA LYS A 188 -9.92 23.39 -26.74
C LYS A 188 -9.68 21.95 -27.20
N MET A 189 -8.45 21.63 -27.57
CA MET A 189 -8.09 20.30 -28.09
C MET A 189 -7.84 19.27 -26.96
N LYS A 190 -7.62 19.73 -25.74
CA LYS A 190 -7.42 18.89 -24.54
C LYS A 190 -8.56 17.89 -24.32
N LYS A 191 -9.82 18.31 -24.54
CA LYS A 191 -10.99 17.43 -24.43
C LYS A 191 -10.90 16.21 -25.37
N MET A 192 -10.38 16.41 -26.58
CA MET A 192 -10.20 15.33 -27.56
C MET A 192 -9.09 14.38 -27.14
N ILE A 193 -7.97 14.90 -26.65
CA ILE A 193 -6.87 14.08 -26.11
C ILE A 193 -7.34 13.27 -24.90
N GLN A 194 -8.11 13.88 -24.00
CA GLN A 194 -8.66 13.18 -22.84
C GLN A 194 -9.63 12.07 -23.23
N ARG A 195 -10.54 12.32 -24.20
CA ARG A 195 -11.46 11.30 -24.71
C ARG A 195 -10.76 10.11 -25.35
N THR A 196 -9.81 10.39 -26.23
CA THR A 196 -9.06 9.32 -26.91
C THR A 196 -8.13 8.58 -25.95
N GLY A 197 -7.54 9.29 -24.98
CA GLY A 197 -6.72 8.70 -23.93
C GLY A 197 -7.53 7.82 -22.96
N ALA A 198 -8.75 8.22 -22.62
CA ALA A 198 -9.65 7.41 -21.78
C ALA A 198 -10.05 6.11 -22.49
N ALA A 199 -10.46 6.19 -23.76
CA ALA A 199 -10.78 5.02 -24.57
C ALA A 199 -9.58 4.06 -24.73
N TYR A 200 -8.38 4.60 -24.94
CA TYR A 200 -7.15 3.81 -24.97
C TYR A 200 -6.90 3.09 -23.63
N LYS A 201 -7.09 3.78 -22.51
CA LYS A 201 -6.87 3.21 -21.18
C LYS A 201 -7.88 2.10 -20.85
N GLU A 202 -9.11 2.26 -21.28
CA GLU A 202 -10.17 1.24 -21.17
C GLU A 202 -9.82 -0.03 -21.95
N GLN A 203 -9.43 0.11 -23.22
CA GLN A 203 -9.03 -1.03 -24.05
C GLN A 203 -7.74 -1.69 -23.54
N SER A 204 -6.82 -0.91 -23.00
CA SER A 204 -5.62 -1.44 -22.34
C SER A 204 -5.96 -2.29 -21.12
N GLY A 205 -6.95 -1.87 -20.34
CA GLY A 205 -7.47 -2.64 -19.21
C GLY A 205 -8.10 -3.96 -19.63
N ALA A 206 -8.95 -3.93 -20.67
CA ALA A 206 -9.58 -5.13 -21.23
C ALA A 206 -8.55 -6.13 -21.77
N LEU A 207 -7.54 -5.64 -22.51
CA LEU A 207 -6.45 -6.48 -23.02
C LEU A 207 -5.62 -7.09 -21.87
N SER A 208 -5.33 -6.32 -20.84
CA SER A 208 -4.58 -6.80 -19.67
C SER A 208 -5.33 -7.91 -18.94
N ALA A 209 -6.64 -7.74 -18.73
CA ALA A 209 -7.49 -8.77 -18.13
C ALA A 209 -7.54 -10.06 -18.98
N ALA A 210 -7.70 -9.92 -20.32
CA ALA A 210 -7.69 -11.06 -21.22
C ALA A 210 -6.32 -11.77 -21.26
N THR A 211 -5.23 -11.02 -21.11
CA THR A 211 -3.87 -11.58 -21.04
C THR A 211 -3.66 -12.37 -19.75
N LEU A 212 -4.13 -11.83 -18.62
CA LEU A 212 -4.04 -12.49 -17.32
C LEU A 212 -4.86 -13.79 -17.31
N ASP A 213 -6.13 -13.74 -17.73
CA ASP A 213 -7.00 -14.92 -17.86
C ASP A 213 -6.31 -16.01 -18.68
N ARG A 214 -5.69 -15.62 -19.78
CA ARG A 214 -5.01 -16.56 -20.67
C ARG A 214 -3.75 -17.18 -20.04
N ALA A 215 -3.00 -16.41 -19.27
CA ALA A 215 -1.82 -16.90 -18.56
C ALA A 215 -2.20 -17.85 -17.40
N GLU A 216 -3.19 -17.49 -16.62
CA GLU A 216 -3.65 -18.30 -15.47
C GLU A 216 -4.32 -19.60 -15.92
N ASN A 217 -5.11 -19.57 -16.98
CA ASN A 217 -5.88 -20.71 -17.47
C ASN A 217 -5.24 -21.44 -18.66
N ALA A 218 -3.95 -21.20 -18.96
CA ALA A 218 -3.27 -21.75 -20.13
C ALA A 218 -3.37 -23.28 -20.23
N ILE A 219 -3.21 -23.98 -19.11
CA ILE A 219 -3.31 -25.45 -19.04
C ILE A 219 -4.74 -25.90 -19.34
N THR A 220 -5.74 -25.22 -18.79
CA THR A 220 -7.16 -25.51 -19.00
C THR A 220 -7.51 -25.42 -20.49
N TYR A 221 -7.07 -24.37 -21.16
CA TYR A 221 -7.33 -24.21 -22.61
C TYR A 221 -6.71 -25.34 -23.44
N ARG A 222 -5.49 -25.80 -23.08
CA ARG A 222 -4.82 -26.93 -23.74
C ARG A 222 -5.57 -28.24 -23.53
N VAL A 223 -5.98 -28.51 -22.29
CA VAL A 223 -6.70 -29.77 -21.94
C VAL A 223 -8.03 -29.87 -22.71
N PHE A 224 -8.72 -28.74 -22.91
CA PHE A 224 -10.01 -28.71 -23.63
C PHE A 224 -9.89 -28.42 -25.13
N GLY A 225 -8.67 -28.23 -25.68
CA GLY A 225 -8.43 -27.98 -27.12
C GLY A 225 -9.08 -26.68 -27.62
N ARG A 226 -9.20 -25.65 -26.78
CA ARG A 226 -9.88 -24.38 -27.09
C ARG A 226 -8.94 -23.21 -27.38
N GLU A 227 -7.67 -23.47 -27.67
CA GLU A 227 -6.65 -22.42 -27.87
C GLU A 227 -6.99 -21.51 -29.06
N LYS A 228 -7.48 -22.09 -30.18
CA LYS A 228 -7.81 -21.31 -31.41
C LYS A 228 -8.97 -20.35 -31.19
N GLU A 229 -10.03 -20.81 -30.55
CA GLU A 229 -11.20 -19.98 -30.26
C GLU A 229 -10.84 -18.79 -29.36
N ARG A 230 -10.06 -19.05 -28.33
CA ARG A 230 -9.56 -18.01 -27.42
C ARG A 230 -8.52 -17.10 -28.07
N GLN A 231 -7.74 -17.62 -29.03
CA GLN A 231 -6.84 -16.82 -29.86
C GLN A 231 -7.61 -15.74 -30.62
N ASN A 232 -8.70 -16.11 -31.29
CA ASN A 232 -9.52 -15.17 -32.07
C ASN A 232 -10.12 -14.07 -31.17
N ALA A 233 -10.68 -14.43 -30.01
CA ALA A 233 -11.21 -13.47 -29.04
C ALA A 233 -10.13 -12.52 -28.49
N TYR A 234 -8.90 -13.00 -28.28
CA TYR A 234 -7.77 -12.17 -27.87
C TYR A 234 -7.34 -11.21 -28.98
N GLU A 235 -7.33 -11.66 -30.24
CA GLU A 235 -7.00 -10.85 -31.41
C GLU A 235 -7.99 -9.69 -31.61
N GLU A 236 -9.27 -9.90 -31.32
CA GLU A 236 -10.28 -8.82 -31.30
C GLU A 236 -9.95 -7.74 -30.28
N ASN A 237 -9.61 -8.14 -29.04
CA ASN A 237 -9.17 -7.20 -27.99
C ASN A 237 -7.88 -6.47 -28.39
N LEU A 238 -6.91 -7.17 -28.99
CA LEU A 238 -5.66 -6.60 -29.45
C LEU A 238 -5.89 -5.57 -30.57
N SER A 239 -6.76 -5.89 -31.54
CA SER A 239 -7.15 -4.97 -32.62
C SER A 239 -7.88 -3.72 -32.09
N ALA A 240 -8.77 -3.88 -31.12
CA ALA A 240 -9.46 -2.76 -30.46
C ALA A 240 -8.48 -1.86 -29.71
N TYR A 241 -7.54 -2.46 -28.97
CA TYR A 241 -6.45 -1.76 -28.30
C TYR A 241 -5.57 -0.98 -29.28
N GLU A 242 -5.12 -1.64 -30.38
CA GLU A 242 -4.28 -1.01 -31.41
C GLU A 242 -4.96 0.22 -32.03
N LYS A 243 -6.21 0.09 -32.48
CA LYS A 243 -6.99 1.20 -33.04
C LYS A 243 -7.11 2.37 -32.07
N SER A 244 -7.35 2.08 -30.80
CA SER A 244 -7.47 3.10 -29.75
C SER A 244 -6.12 3.76 -29.46
N ALA A 245 -5.03 2.98 -29.42
CA ALA A 245 -3.66 3.43 -29.21
C ALA A 245 -3.21 4.36 -30.35
N VAL A 246 -3.41 3.94 -31.60
CA VAL A 246 -3.08 4.75 -32.78
C VAL A 246 -3.82 6.08 -32.75
N ARG A 247 -5.14 6.07 -32.50
CA ARG A 247 -5.94 7.29 -32.42
C ARG A 247 -5.48 8.23 -31.30
N ALA A 248 -5.19 7.70 -30.12
CA ALA A 248 -4.67 8.49 -29.01
C ALA A 248 -3.29 9.08 -29.31
N ASN A 249 -2.40 8.29 -29.95
CA ASN A 249 -1.06 8.73 -30.31
C ASN A 249 -1.07 9.80 -31.41
N ILE A 250 -1.93 9.69 -32.43
CA ILE A 250 -2.08 10.72 -33.47
C ILE A 250 -2.39 12.06 -32.81
N TRP A 251 -3.40 12.14 -31.94
CA TRP A 251 -3.76 13.37 -31.27
C TRP A 251 -2.66 13.90 -30.35
N ASN A 252 -2.02 13.03 -29.58
CA ASN A 252 -0.90 13.44 -28.69
C ASN A 252 0.31 13.97 -29.49
N THR A 253 0.61 13.38 -30.64
CA THR A 253 1.78 13.73 -31.44
C THR A 253 1.53 14.93 -32.37
N ALA A 254 0.32 15.09 -32.89
CA ALA A 254 -0.04 16.21 -33.76
C ALA A 254 -0.10 17.58 -33.02
N MET A 255 -0.40 17.56 -31.72
CA MET A 255 -0.58 18.78 -30.93
C MET A 255 0.67 19.65 -30.79
N PRO A 256 1.85 19.13 -30.40
CA PRO A 256 3.04 19.96 -30.23
C PRO A 256 3.44 20.77 -31.48
N PRO A 257 3.42 20.22 -32.70
CA PRO A 257 3.65 21.00 -33.92
C PRO A 257 2.67 22.16 -34.11
N VAL A 258 1.37 21.92 -33.90
CA VAL A 258 0.34 22.98 -34.05
C VAL A 258 0.60 24.15 -33.10
N TYR A 259 0.87 23.86 -31.83
CA TYR A 259 1.18 24.91 -30.85
C TYR A 259 2.45 25.69 -31.21
N ARG A 260 3.45 24.99 -31.72
CA ARG A 260 4.73 25.61 -32.11
C ARG A 260 4.53 26.54 -33.29
N VAL A 261 3.78 26.12 -34.32
CA VAL A 261 3.50 26.95 -35.49
C VAL A 261 2.76 28.23 -35.07
N ILE A 262 1.69 28.12 -34.28
CA ILE A 262 0.94 29.28 -33.81
C ILE A 262 1.84 30.22 -32.97
N SER A 263 2.60 29.65 -32.02
CA SER A 263 3.49 30.44 -31.16
C SER A 263 4.59 31.14 -31.96
N MET A 264 5.04 30.54 -33.07
CA MET A 264 6.07 31.11 -33.92
C MET A 264 5.57 32.17 -34.94
N ALA A 265 4.25 32.31 -35.08
CA ALA A 265 3.69 33.34 -35.99
C ALA A 265 4.20 34.77 -35.66
N GLY A 266 4.54 35.00 -34.39
CA GLY A 266 5.17 36.26 -33.96
C GLY A 266 6.50 36.59 -34.64
N VAL A 267 7.21 35.61 -35.21
CA VAL A 267 8.46 35.80 -35.95
C VAL A 267 8.23 36.70 -37.18
N LEU A 268 7.06 36.60 -37.82
CA LEU A 268 6.71 37.44 -38.99
C LEU A 268 6.69 38.93 -38.59
N PHE A 269 6.18 39.25 -37.40
CA PHE A 269 6.18 40.63 -36.89
C PHE A 269 7.59 41.10 -36.53
N ILE A 270 8.42 40.19 -35.98
CA ILE A 270 9.83 40.50 -35.69
C ILE A 270 10.60 40.78 -36.95
N LEU A 271 10.40 40.04 -38.02
CA LEU A 271 11.04 40.29 -39.31
C LEU A 271 10.61 41.65 -39.87
N TYR A 272 9.31 41.95 -39.91
CA TYR A 272 8.80 43.17 -40.48
C TYR A 272 9.18 44.43 -39.68
N PHE A 273 8.89 44.46 -38.39
CA PHE A 273 9.17 45.61 -37.53
C PHE A 273 10.65 45.71 -37.12
N GLY A 274 11.30 44.56 -36.92
CA GLY A 274 12.73 44.50 -36.60
C GLY A 274 13.60 45.03 -37.75
N GLN A 275 13.24 44.72 -39.01
CA GLN A 275 13.88 45.32 -40.18
C GLN A 275 13.78 46.86 -40.14
N LYS A 276 12.59 47.43 -39.84
CA LYS A 276 12.40 48.85 -39.71
C LYS A 276 13.26 49.47 -38.58
N ASN A 277 13.35 48.75 -37.44
CA ASN A 277 14.21 49.19 -36.34
C ASN A 277 15.70 49.20 -36.72
N VAL A 278 16.16 48.23 -37.51
CA VAL A 278 17.56 48.16 -38.00
C VAL A 278 17.85 49.27 -39.04
N LEU A 279 16.87 49.59 -39.90
CA LEU A 279 16.98 50.66 -40.88
C LEU A 279 16.81 52.08 -40.28
N GLY A 280 16.54 52.20 -38.99
CA GLY A 280 16.33 53.45 -38.28
C GLY A 280 14.95 54.09 -38.52
N THR A 281 14.05 53.46 -39.25
CA THR A 281 12.69 53.94 -39.55
C THR A 281 11.62 53.35 -38.60
N GLY A 282 12.03 52.53 -37.62
CA GLY A 282 11.15 51.86 -36.66
C GLY A 282 11.01 52.60 -35.32
N TRP A 283 10.47 51.91 -34.33
CA TRP A 283 10.20 52.45 -32.99
C TRP A 283 11.47 52.65 -32.13
N ARG A 284 12.52 51.89 -32.41
CA ARG A 284 13.81 51.95 -31.71
C ARG A 284 14.94 51.61 -32.68
N ALA A 285 16.00 52.40 -32.68
CA ALA A 285 17.17 52.10 -33.51
C ALA A 285 17.90 50.86 -32.97
N TRP A 286 18.07 49.84 -33.81
CA TRP A 286 18.76 48.61 -33.50
C TRP A 286 19.99 48.38 -34.35
N GLY A 287 21.02 47.80 -33.76
CA GLY A 287 22.06 47.12 -34.54
C GLY A 287 21.65 45.70 -34.86
N ILE A 288 22.36 45.02 -35.77
CA ILE A 288 22.13 43.61 -36.14
C ILE A 288 22.22 42.69 -34.92
N ALA A 289 23.12 43.01 -33.99
CA ALA A 289 23.26 42.28 -32.72
C ALA A 289 21.95 42.28 -31.92
N ALA A 290 21.28 43.43 -31.78
CA ALA A 290 20.03 43.56 -31.06
C ALA A 290 18.88 42.80 -31.75
N PHE A 291 18.80 42.86 -33.07
CA PHE A 291 17.82 42.10 -33.86
C PHE A 291 17.98 40.61 -33.66
N THR A 292 19.21 40.09 -33.78
CA THR A 292 19.49 38.66 -33.60
C THR A 292 19.17 38.20 -32.17
N THR A 293 19.54 38.98 -31.16
CA THR A 293 19.21 38.72 -29.75
C THR A 293 17.71 38.64 -29.54
N PHE A 294 16.95 39.61 -30.04
CA PHE A 294 15.49 39.67 -29.89
C PHE A 294 14.81 38.45 -30.56
N LEU A 295 15.20 38.15 -31.81
CA LEU A 295 14.67 37.01 -32.55
C LEU A 295 14.96 35.66 -31.81
N SER A 296 16.20 35.45 -31.39
CA SER A 296 16.59 34.24 -30.65
C SER A 296 15.87 34.14 -29.32
N CYS A 297 15.72 35.22 -28.57
CA CYS A 297 14.93 35.23 -27.33
C CYS A 297 13.47 34.85 -27.57
N PHE A 298 12.83 35.41 -28.60
CA PHE A 298 11.44 35.12 -28.92
C PHE A 298 11.24 33.65 -29.32
N VAL A 299 12.13 33.09 -30.16
CA VAL A 299 12.08 31.69 -30.56
C VAL A 299 12.18 30.75 -29.33
N LYS A 300 13.09 31.04 -28.40
CA LYS A 300 13.26 30.26 -27.16
C LYS A 300 12.04 30.44 -26.24
N LEU A 301 11.47 31.63 -26.12
CA LEU A 301 10.22 31.90 -25.38
C LEU A 301 9.05 31.07 -25.95
N SER A 302 8.87 31.09 -27.27
CA SER A 302 7.81 30.38 -27.97
C SER A 302 7.89 28.85 -27.72
N VAL A 303 9.09 28.27 -27.82
CA VAL A 303 9.32 26.86 -27.51
C VAL A 303 9.02 26.54 -26.05
N LYS A 304 9.41 27.37 -25.11
CA LYS A 304 9.14 27.19 -23.68
C LYS A 304 7.65 27.31 -23.35
N SER A 305 6.97 28.29 -23.96
CA SER A 305 5.52 28.49 -23.79
C SER A 305 4.71 27.22 -24.18
N SER A 306 5.08 26.56 -25.27
CA SER A 306 4.41 25.34 -25.72
C SER A 306 4.53 24.19 -24.71
N SER A 307 5.51 24.21 -23.83
CA SER A 307 5.75 23.20 -22.81
C SER A 307 4.90 23.40 -21.53
N ALA A 308 4.36 24.61 -21.32
CA ALA A 308 3.57 24.94 -20.13
C ALA A 308 2.32 24.04 -19.97
N ALA A 309 1.69 23.64 -21.08
CA ALA A 309 0.53 22.75 -21.06
C ALA A 309 0.81 21.38 -20.41
N LYS A 310 2.05 20.88 -20.49
CA LYS A 310 2.46 19.60 -19.87
C LYS A 310 2.43 19.64 -18.34
N LEU A 311 2.70 20.82 -17.76
CA LEU A 311 2.64 21.02 -16.32
C LEU A 311 1.24 20.77 -15.77
N PHE A 312 0.22 21.37 -16.39
CA PHE A 312 -1.17 21.24 -15.94
C PHE A 312 -1.65 19.78 -15.93
N ASN A 313 -1.29 19.01 -16.95
CA ASN A 313 -1.65 17.58 -16.99
C ASN A 313 -0.99 16.79 -15.86
N ALA A 314 0.28 17.07 -15.57
CA ALA A 314 1.00 16.38 -14.49
C ALA A 314 0.45 16.74 -13.11
N VAL A 315 0.14 18.02 -12.88
CA VAL A 315 -0.45 18.51 -11.62
C VAL A 315 -1.86 17.93 -11.44
N HIS A 316 -2.69 17.94 -12.49
CA HIS A 316 -4.03 17.38 -12.42
C HIS A 316 -4.02 15.88 -12.10
N LYS A 317 -3.14 15.10 -12.75
CA LYS A 317 -2.98 13.67 -12.45
C LYS A 317 -2.58 13.45 -10.99
N ALA A 318 -1.61 14.22 -10.51
CA ALA A 318 -1.17 14.15 -9.13
C ALA A 318 -2.27 14.52 -8.14
N GLN A 319 -3.12 15.48 -8.48
CA GLN A 319 -4.25 15.88 -7.62
C GLN A 319 -5.31 14.77 -7.51
N VAL A 320 -5.59 14.06 -8.61
CA VAL A 320 -6.49 12.91 -8.59
C VAL A 320 -5.93 11.82 -7.67
N SER A 321 -4.66 11.46 -7.82
CA SER A 321 -4.01 10.46 -6.95
C SER A 321 -3.93 10.93 -5.50
N TRP A 322 -3.66 12.22 -5.26
CA TRP A 322 -3.69 12.81 -3.92
C TRP A 322 -5.06 12.66 -3.24
N ASN A 323 -6.14 12.96 -3.94
CA ASN A 323 -7.49 12.85 -3.38
C ASN A 323 -7.84 11.40 -3.00
N ARG A 324 -7.25 10.40 -3.68
CA ARG A 324 -7.44 8.98 -3.35
C ARG A 324 -6.63 8.53 -2.14
N ILE A 325 -5.42 9.07 -1.94
CA ILE A 325 -4.55 8.70 -0.82
C ILE A 325 -4.75 9.57 0.42
N LYS A 326 -5.24 10.81 0.27
CA LYS A 326 -5.45 11.74 1.38
C LYS A 326 -6.24 11.16 2.57
N PRO A 327 -7.35 10.45 2.40
CA PRO A 327 -8.09 9.84 3.51
C PRO A 327 -7.25 8.83 4.29
N LEU A 328 -6.30 8.16 3.62
CA LEU A 328 -5.40 7.18 4.23
C LEU A 328 -4.23 7.83 4.99
N LEU A 329 -3.88 9.07 4.65
CA LEU A 329 -2.82 9.85 5.31
C LEU A 329 -3.33 10.60 6.55
N THR A 330 -4.64 10.80 6.65
CA THR A 330 -5.27 11.49 7.78
C THR A 330 -5.27 10.56 9.00
N ARG A 331 -4.70 10.99 10.10
CA ARG A 331 -4.64 10.25 11.38
C ARG A 331 -5.98 10.19 12.14
N LYS A 332 -7.11 10.36 11.48
CA LYS A 332 -8.38 10.03 12.14
C LYS A 332 -8.45 8.51 12.18
N ASP A 333 -8.08 7.96 13.32
CA ASP A 333 -8.44 6.61 13.68
C ASP A 333 -9.96 6.55 13.56
N GLU A 334 -10.47 5.80 12.58
CA GLU A 334 -11.92 5.55 12.46
C GLU A 334 -12.46 4.92 13.76
N ARG A 335 -11.58 4.28 14.54
CA ARG A 335 -11.84 3.80 15.89
C ARG A 335 -12.04 4.93 16.90
N THR A 336 -11.26 6.03 16.86
CA THR A 336 -11.50 7.20 17.74
C THR A 336 -12.83 7.91 17.43
N ALA A 337 -13.32 7.85 16.20
CA ALA A 337 -14.64 8.42 15.89
C ALA A 337 -15.79 7.55 16.44
N ILE A 338 -15.61 6.23 16.53
CA ILE A 338 -16.54 5.29 17.18
C ILE A 338 -16.36 5.38 18.71
N GLU A 339 -15.13 5.50 19.18
CA GLU A 339 -14.77 5.70 20.60
C GLU A 339 -15.27 7.05 21.12
N ASP A 340 -15.19 8.15 20.35
CA ASP A 340 -15.78 9.45 20.73
C ASP A 340 -17.30 9.40 20.80
N GLN A 341 -17.99 8.69 19.90
CA GLN A 341 -19.44 8.51 19.96
C GLN A 341 -19.89 7.59 21.11
N THR A 342 -19.13 6.52 21.38
CA THR A 342 -19.39 5.65 22.54
C THR A 342 -18.95 6.30 23.85
N ALA A 343 -17.82 7.02 23.87
CA ALA A 343 -17.35 7.76 25.06
C ALA A 343 -18.28 8.94 25.41
N GLU A 344 -18.85 9.66 24.43
CA GLU A 344 -19.86 10.69 24.70
C GLU A 344 -21.16 10.08 25.25
N ASN A 345 -21.57 8.91 24.79
CA ASN A 345 -22.74 8.20 25.32
C ASN A 345 -22.45 7.63 26.73
N HIS A 346 -21.27 7.05 26.96
CA HIS A 346 -20.87 6.53 28.28
C HIS A 346 -20.47 7.63 29.27
N ALA A 347 -19.87 8.74 28.83
CA ALA A 347 -19.56 9.86 29.71
C ALA A 347 -20.82 10.54 30.27
N ARG A 348 -21.98 10.37 29.64
CA ARG A 348 -23.28 10.77 30.20
C ARG A 348 -23.77 9.79 31.28
N GLU A 349 -23.48 8.50 31.17
CA GLU A 349 -23.87 7.48 32.16
C GLU A 349 -22.87 7.33 33.32
N CYS A 350 -21.56 7.57 33.11
CA CYS A 350 -20.52 7.39 34.13
C CYS A 350 -20.24 8.62 35.04
N LYS A 351 -20.94 9.74 34.86
CA LYS A 351 -20.85 10.86 35.80
C LYS A 351 -21.46 10.58 37.21
N GLU A 352 -22.06 9.40 37.39
CA GLU A 352 -22.67 9.02 38.67
C GLU A 352 -21.88 8.00 39.53
N LYS A 353 -20.72 7.49 39.08
CA LYS A 353 -19.93 6.59 39.95
C LYS A 353 -18.43 6.94 39.94
N ASN A 354 -17.98 7.67 40.95
CA ASN A 354 -16.59 7.88 41.29
C ASN A 354 -15.86 6.57 41.63
N GLY A 355 -14.77 6.30 40.92
CA GLY A 355 -13.82 5.23 41.28
C GLY A 355 -12.48 5.42 40.58
N THR A 356 -11.52 5.99 41.31
CA THR A 356 -10.09 6.15 40.94
C THR A 356 -9.43 4.79 40.76
N VAL A 357 -8.86 4.55 39.57
CA VAL A 357 -8.01 3.38 39.27
C VAL A 357 -6.53 3.76 39.49
N PRO A 358 -5.74 3.00 40.30
CA PRO A 358 -4.32 3.27 40.52
C PRO A 358 -3.47 2.76 39.33
N ALA A 359 -2.58 3.59 38.81
CA ALA A 359 -1.55 3.22 37.84
C ALA A 359 -0.44 2.41 38.57
N GLY A 360 -0.48 1.09 38.44
CA GLY A 360 0.54 0.17 38.94
C GLY A 360 1.07 -0.71 37.79
N LYS A 361 2.40 -0.80 37.68
CA LYS A 361 3.10 -1.80 36.84
C LYS A 361 2.75 -3.18 37.38
N THR A 362 1.96 -3.96 36.64
CA THR A 362 1.62 -5.34 37.01
C THR A 362 1.77 -6.23 35.78
N GLU A 363 2.40 -7.39 35.95
CA GLU A 363 2.31 -8.51 35.03
C GLU A 363 0.83 -8.72 34.65
N THR A 364 0.55 -8.74 33.35
CA THR A 364 -0.81 -8.74 32.84
C THR A 364 -1.38 -10.16 32.99
N THR A 365 -1.82 -10.54 34.18
CA THR A 365 -2.58 -11.78 34.41
C THR A 365 -4.07 -11.45 34.33
N VAL A 366 -4.85 -12.32 33.67
CA VAL A 366 -6.32 -12.24 33.64
C VAL A 366 -6.87 -13.35 34.55
N GLN A 367 -7.71 -12.98 35.52
CA GLN A 367 -8.30 -13.92 36.45
C GLN A 367 -9.65 -14.45 35.96
N LYS A 368 -10.46 -13.59 35.33
CA LYS A 368 -11.82 -13.94 34.93
C LYS A 368 -12.25 -13.22 33.66
N ILE A 369 -12.97 -13.95 32.81
CA ILE A 369 -13.74 -13.40 31.70
C ILE A 369 -15.23 -13.64 31.95
N GLN A 370 -16.05 -12.63 31.73
CA GLN A 370 -17.51 -12.74 31.77
C GLN A 370 -18.10 -12.15 30.48
N ILE A 371 -18.92 -12.92 29.82
CA ILE A 371 -19.68 -12.50 28.65
C ILE A 371 -21.14 -12.43 29.05
N SER A 372 -21.77 -11.29 28.82
CA SER A 372 -23.16 -11.02 29.20
C SER A 372 -23.93 -10.46 28.00
N HIS A 373 -25.00 -11.14 27.63
CA HIS A 373 -25.94 -10.73 26.58
C HIS A 373 -25.25 -10.37 25.25
N LEU A 374 -24.22 -11.14 24.85
CA LEU A 374 -23.46 -10.89 23.64
C LEU A 374 -24.30 -11.18 22.40
N ASN A 375 -24.51 -10.12 21.59
CA ASN A 375 -25.16 -10.18 20.28
C ASN A 375 -24.20 -9.66 19.21
N PHE A 376 -24.18 -10.34 18.07
CA PHE A 376 -23.28 -9.96 16.98
C PHE A 376 -23.92 -10.20 15.60
N ALA A 377 -23.75 -9.20 14.71
CA ALA A 377 -24.08 -9.29 13.29
C ALA A 377 -22.93 -8.70 12.45
N TYR A 378 -22.65 -9.28 11.28
CA TYR A 378 -21.77 -8.64 10.30
C TYR A 378 -22.50 -7.48 9.59
N PRO A 379 -21.77 -6.60 8.88
CA PRO A 379 -22.36 -5.45 8.16
C PRO A 379 -23.43 -5.81 7.14
N ASP A 380 -23.48 -7.06 6.68
CA ASP A 380 -24.54 -7.61 5.82
C ASP A 380 -25.90 -7.80 6.55
N GLY A 381 -25.93 -7.54 7.84
CA GLY A 381 -27.13 -7.49 8.67
C GLY A 381 -27.61 -8.83 9.23
N LYS A 382 -26.98 -9.97 8.90
CA LYS A 382 -27.36 -11.26 9.46
C LYS A 382 -26.84 -11.41 10.89
N LYS A 383 -27.75 -11.57 11.87
CA LYS A 383 -27.41 -11.89 13.27
C LYS A 383 -26.81 -13.31 13.34
N ILE A 384 -25.63 -13.43 13.94
CA ILE A 384 -24.87 -14.70 14.03
C ILE A 384 -24.74 -15.18 15.46
N LEU A 385 -24.60 -14.24 16.43
CA LEU A 385 -24.61 -14.56 17.85
C LEU A 385 -25.81 -13.91 18.49
N ASP A 386 -26.53 -14.68 19.32
CA ASP A 386 -27.79 -14.30 19.94
C ASP A 386 -27.78 -14.61 21.43
N ASP A 387 -27.71 -13.56 22.26
CA ASP A 387 -27.80 -13.59 23.71
C ASP A 387 -26.84 -14.59 24.39
N ILE A 388 -25.56 -14.54 24.03
CA ILE A 388 -24.56 -15.45 24.61
C ILE A 388 -24.12 -14.94 25.99
N CYS A 389 -24.23 -15.83 26.99
CA CYS A 389 -23.77 -15.60 28.36
C CYS A 389 -22.83 -16.73 28.78
N LEU A 390 -21.58 -16.40 29.11
CA LEU A 390 -20.57 -17.37 29.57
C LEU A 390 -19.64 -16.74 30.61
N SER A 391 -18.96 -17.59 31.39
CA SER A 391 -17.87 -17.18 32.24
C SER A 391 -16.72 -18.18 32.16
N ALA A 392 -15.48 -17.68 32.26
CA ALA A 392 -14.26 -18.46 32.25
C ALA A 392 -13.27 -17.91 33.27
N GLU A 393 -12.53 -18.79 33.95
CA GLU A 393 -11.58 -18.44 34.99
C GLU A 393 -10.16 -18.89 34.62
N LYS A 394 -9.17 -18.28 35.26
CA LYS A 394 -7.75 -18.58 35.04
C LYS A 394 -7.47 -20.09 35.18
N GLY A 395 -6.69 -20.64 34.28
CA GLY A 395 -6.32 -22.06 34.24
C GLY A 395 -7.34 -22.97 33.58
N GLN A 396 -8.47 -22.43 33.10
CA GLN A 396 -9.49 -23.23 32.43
C GLN A 396 -9.24 -23.33 30.91
N ILE A 397 -9.51 -24.53 30.40
CA ILE A 397 -9.63 -24.79 28.97
C ILE A 397 -11.11 -25.02 28.67
N ILE A 398 -11.69 -24.14 27.87
CA ILE A 398 -13.10 -24.15 27.47
C ILE A 398 -13.20 -24.65 26.04
N GLY A 399 -13.83 -25.81 25.83
CA GLY A 399 -14.07 -26.37 24.51
C GLY A 399 -15.33 -25.78 23.88
N ILE A 400 -15.22 -25.28 22.68
CA ILE A 400 -16.35 -24.75 21.90
C ILE A 400 -16.60 -25.64 20.71
N THR A 401 -17.82 -26.16 20.59
CA THR A 401 -18.24 -27.03 19.48
C THR A 401 -19.69 -26.75 19.08
N GLY A 402 -20.21 -27.43 18.08
CA GLY A 402 -21.58 -27.26 17.58
C GLY A 402 -21.67 -27.45 16.07
N ALA A 403 -22.85 -27.23 15.51
CA ALA A 403 -23.14 -27.40 14.10
C ALA A 403 -22.22 -26.57 13.18
N VAL A 404 -22.12 -26.95 11.91
CA VAL A 404 -21.38 -26.17 10.92
C VAL A 404 -22.08 -24.82 10.72
N ALA A 405 -21.30 -23.73 10.63
CA ALA A 405 -21.79 -22.36 10.44
C ALA A 405 -22.66 -21.77 11.57
N CYS A 406 -22.68 -22.37 12.78
CA CYS A 406 -23.43 -21.86 13.94
C CYS A 406 -22.78 -20.66 14.67
N GLY A 407 -21.64 -20.13 14.19
CA GLY A 407 -21.01 -18.92 14.75
C GLY A 407 -19.79 -19.15 15.65
N LYS A 408 -19.24 -20.38 15.78
CA LYS A 408 -18.05 -20.68 16.62
C LYS A 408 -16.86 -19.78 16.36
N SER A 409 -16.40 -19.73 15.12
CA SER A 409 -15.28 -18.87 14.71
C SER A 409 -15.62 -17.38 14.85
N THR A 410 -16.88 -17.01 14.72
CA THR A 410 -17.35 -15.64 14.94
C THR A 410 -17.24 -15.27 16.41
N LEU A 411 -17.62 -16.16 17.34
CA LEU A 411 -17.44 -15.94 18.76
C LEU A 411 -15.96 -15.69 19.11
N GLY A 412 -15.04 -16.48 18.53
CA GLY A 412 -13.61 -16.24 18.69
C GLY A 412 -13.14 -14.89 18.14
N LYS A 413 -13.66 -14.47 16.99
CA LYS A 413 -13.28 -13.19 16.33
C LYS A 413 -13.79 -11.96 17.05
N VAL A 414 -14.91 -12.04 17.76
CA VAL A 414 -15.49 -10.91 18.52
C VAL A 414 -14.49 -10.40 19.58
N PHE A 415 -13.66 -11.26 20.17
CA PHE A 415 -12.61 -10.86 21.10
C PHE A 415 -11.54 -9.95 20.51
N LEU A 416 -11.42 -9.92 19.18
CA LEU A 416 -10.49 -9.00 18.50
C LEU A 416 -11.02 -7.57 18.39
N CYS A 417 -12.32 -7.36 18.66
CA CYS A 417 -13.01 -6.08 18.52
C CYS A 417 -12.82 -5.41 17.14
N GLU A 418 -12.70 -6.21 16.08
CA GLU A 418 -12.60 -5.69 14.70
C GLU A 418 -13.93 -5.16 14.16
N TYR A 419 -15.03 -5.63 14.74
CA TYR A 419 -16.40 -5.19 14.48
C TYR A 419 -17.08 -4.89 15.80
N PRO A 420 -17.99 -3.91 15.84
CA PRO A 420 -18.78 -3.63 17.03
C PRO A 420 -19.73 -4.79 17.34
N TYR A 421 -20.00 -5.02 18.62
CA TYR A 421 -20.96 -6.00 19.12
C TYR A 421 -21.82 -5.37 20.20
N GLU A 422 -23.00 -5.95 20.47
CA GLU A 422 -23.87 -5.56 21.57
C GLU A 422 -23.67 -6.51 22.76
N GLY A 423 -23.97 -6.04 23.96
CA GLY A 423 -23.67 -6.74 25.21
C GLY A 423 -22.28 -6.39 25.76
N GLN A 424 -21.72 -7.21 26.63
CA GLN A 424 -20.44 -6.94 27.30
C GLN A 424 -19.52 -8.15 27.34
N ILE A 425 -18.24 -7.94 27.11
CA ILE A 425 -17.16 -8.91 27.39
C ILE A 425 -16.23 -8.26 28.42
N LEU A 426 -16.39 -8.66 29.67
CA LEU A 426 -15.60 -8.14 30.80
C LEU A 426 -14.36 -9.01 31.02
N VAL A 427 -13.20 -8.38 31.00
CA VAL A 427 -11.92 -8.97 31.37
C VAL A 427 -11.48 -8.34 32.69
N ASP A 428 -11.54 -9.13 33.77
CA ASP A 428 -11.34 -8.65 35.15
C ASP A 428 -12.19 -7.41 35.49
N GLY A 429 -13.46 -7.41 35.04
CA GLY A 429 -14.41 -6.32 35.28
C GLY A 429 -14.31 -5.12 34.34
N THR A 430 -13.33 -5.09 33.42
CA THR A 430 -13.21 -4.03 32.42
C THR A 430 -13.75 -4.51 31.07
N ASP A 431 -14.60 -3.73 30.44
CA ASP A 431 -15.16 -4.07 29.14
C ASP A 431 -14.07 -4.05 28.04
N LEU A 432 -14.03 -5.10 27.26
CA LEU A 432 -13.04 -5.29 26.20
C LEU A 432 -13.13 -4.23 25.11
N GLN A 433 -14.34 -3.71 24.81
CA GLN A 433 -14.52 -2.61 23.85
C GLN A 433 -13.99 -1.28 24.38
N ALA A 434 -14.07 -1.06 25.69
CA ALA A 434 -13.59 0.16 26.33
C ALA A 434 -12.06 0.15 26.57
N MET A 435 -11.39 -1.00 26.39
CA MET A 435 -9.91 -1.08 26.54
C MET A 435 -9.20 -0.48 25.32
N ASP A 436 -8.10 0.22 25.57
CA ASP A 436 -7.17 0.62 24.51
C ASP A 436 -6.59 -0.59 23.75
N GLU A 437 -6.34 -0.42 22.46
CA GLU A 437 -5.83 -1.48 21.60
C GLU A 437 -4.53 -2.10 22.10
N ALA A 438 -3.63 -1.26 22.67
CA ALA A 438 -2.38 -1.72 23.24
C ALA A 438 -2.59 -2.64 24.45
N ASP A 439 -3.63 -2.42 25.23
CA ASP A 439 -3.96 -3.25 26.39
C ASP A 439 -4.73 -4.51 26.00
N ARG A 440 -5.59 -4.45 24.99
CA ARG A 440 -6.24 -5.66 24.40
C ARG A 440 -5.19 -6.62 23.85
N THR A 441 -4.25 -6.12 23.04
CA THR A 441 -3.20 -6.95 22.42
C THR A 441 -2.23 -7.58 23.42
N LYS A 442 -2.10 -7.03 24.63
CA LYS A 442 -1.35 -7.67 25.72
C LYS A 442 -2.11 -8.81 26.40
N ARG A 443 -3.45 -8.80 26.33
CA ARG A 443 -4.32 -9.74 27.07
C ARG A 443 -4.89 -10.85 26.19
N ILE A 444 -5.21 -10.58 24.93
CA ILE A 444 -5.87 -11.51 24.01
C ILE A 444 -4.88 -12.00 22.97
N GLY A 445 -4.76 -13.34 22.84
CA GLY A 445 -4.08 -14.04 21.76
C GLY A 445 -5.09 -14.82 20.94
N TYR A 446 -4.94 -14.79 19.61
CA TYR A 446 -5.86 -15.43 18.69
C TYR A 446 -5.10 -16.22 17.62
N LEU A 447 -5.49 -17.47 17.43
CA LEU A 447 -5.11 -18.32 16.32
C LEU A 447 -6.35 -18.61 15.47
N GLY A 448 -6.40 -18.10 14.25
CA GLY A 448 -7.52 -18.30 13.34
C GLY A 448 -7.50 -19.65 12.64
N HIS A 449 -8.63 -20.02 12.04
CA HIS A 449 -8.80 -21.28 11.31
C HIS A 449 -7.81 -21.41 10.14
N ASP A 450 -7.57 -20.34 9.38
CA ASP A 450 -6.61 -20.28 8.27
C ASP A 450 -5.47 -19.30 8.62
N PRO A 451 -4.42 -19.80 9.30
CA PRO A 451 -3.34 -18.92 9.75
C PRO A 451 -2.44 -18.49 8.59
N GLU A 452 -2.17 -17.20 8.51
CA GLU A 452 -1.22 -16.64 7.55
C GLU A 452 0.21 -16.78 8.07
N LEU A 453 1.12 -17.19 7.18
CA LEU A 453 2.56 -17.22 7.42
C LEU A 453 3.22 -16.07 6.68
N PHE A 454 4.19 -15.45 7.34
CA PHE A 454 5.01 -14.43 6.71
C PHE A 454 6.03 -15.09 5.77
N PHE A 455 6.36 -14.40 4.67
CA PHE A 455 7.49 -14.78 3.83
C PHE A 455 8.80 -14.51 4.59
N ASP A 456 9.17 -15.45 5.44
CA ASP A 456 10.36 -15.39 6.29
C ASP A 456 10.75 -16.81 6.72
N SER A 457 11.84 -16.97 7.44
CA SER A 457 12.26 -18.28 7.97
C SER A 457 11.23 -18.88 8.93
N VAL A 458 11.27 -20.19 9.13
CA VAL A 458 10.47 -20.90 10.16
C VAL A 458 10.71 -20.25 11.53
N GLU A 459 11.97 -20.01 11.88
CA GLU A 459 12.36 -19.38 13.15
C GLU A 459 11.76 -17.98 13.31
N ASN A 460 11.89 -17.12 12.31
CA ASN A 460 11.33 -15.76 12.35
C ASN A 460 9.81 -15.76 12.37
N ASN A 461 9.16 -16.75 11.73
CA ASN A 461 7.72 -16.94 11.82
C ASN A 461 7.25 -17.28 13.24
N ILE A 462 8.06 -17.96 14.05
CA ILE A 462 7.76 -18.24 15.45
C ILE A 462 8.09 -17.05 16.35
N LEU A 463 9.32 -16.53 16.24
CA LEU A 463 9.87 -15.58 17.22
C LEU A 463 9.43 -14.13 17.00
N LEU A 464 9.11 -13.72 15.78
CA LEU A 464 8.75 -12.34 15.39
C LEU A 464 9.71 -11.28 15.96
N GLY A 465 11.00 -11.63 16.05
CA GLY A 465 12.05 -10.77 16.57
C GLY A 465 12.28 -10.83 18.10
N GLU A 466 11.59 -11.69 18.83
CA GLU A 466 11.90 -11.96 20.24
C GLU A 466 13.20 -12.77 20.39
N LYS A 467 13.90 -12.57 21.50
CA LYS A 467 15.12 -13.29 21.84
C LYS A 467 14.80 -14.54 22.66
N LYS A 468 14.23 -15.54 22.00
CA LYS A 468 13.87 -16.85 22.58
C LYS A 468 14.40 -17.96 21.67
N GLU A 469 14.40 -19.19 22.17
CA GLU A 469 14.73 -20.39 21.37
C GLU A 469 13.47 -20.92 20.70
N ALA A 470 13.50 -21.11 19.37
CA ALA A 470 12.37 -21.62 18.62
C ALA A 470 12.13 -23.13 18.87
N ASP A 471 13.17 -23.85 19.28
CA ASP A 471 13.15 -25.31 19.47
C ASP A 471 12.10 -25.77 20.49
N ASP A 472 11.95 -25.02 21.60
CA ASP A 472 10.95 -25.35 22.62
C ASP A 472 9.51 -25.30 22.09
N TYR A 473 9.24 -24.34 21.19
CA TYR A 473 7.93 -24.19 20.57
C TYR A 473 7.71 -25.19 19.43
N LEU A 474 8.77 -25.56 18.69
CA LEU A 474 8.71 -26.64 17.70
C LEU A 474 8.42 -27.99 18.37
N LYS A 475 9.03 -28.27 19.54
CA LYS A 475 8.71 -29.42 20.37
C LYS A 475 7.27 -29.43 20.80
N ALA A 476 6.77 -28.32 21.31
CA ALA A 476 5.40 -28.21 21.80
C ALA A 476 4.37 -28.57 20.73
N VAL A 477 4.66 -28.30 19.46
CA VAL A 477 3.77 -28.59 18.31
C VAL A 477 4.21 -29.80 17.49
N CYS A 478 5.16 -30.61 17.98
CA CYS A 478 5.67 -31.83 17.32
C CYS A 478 6.17 -31.60 15.90
N MET A 479 6.94 -30.51 15.66
CA MET A 479 7.48 -30.17 14.33
C MET A 479 9.01 -30.28 14.25
N GLU A 480 9.73 -30.66 15.30
CA GLU A 480 11.19 -30.68 15.33
C GLU A 480 11.82 -31.49 14.19
N ARG A 481 11.33 -32.73 13.98
CA ARG A 481 11.85 -33.64 12.96
C ARG A 481 11.60 -33.10 11.56
N GLU A 482 10.38 -32.66 11.29
CA GLU A 482 9.98 -32.14 9.98
C GLU A 482 10.79 -30.88 9.60
N VAL A 483 11.05 -30.00 10.57
CA VAL A 483 11.87 -28.81 10.34
C VAL A 483 13.34 -29.16 10.18
N ALA A 484 13.87 -30.15 10.91
CA ALA A 484 15.24 -30.63 10.77
C ALA A 484 15.51 -31.29 9.39
N GLU A 485 14.48 -31.87 8.77
CA GLU A 485 14.54 -32.47 7.43
C GLU A 485 14.45 -31.46 6.28
N MET A 486 14.12 -30.19 6.56
CA MET A 486 14.11 -29.13 5.55
C MET A 486 15.54 -28.74 5.17
N GLU A 487 15.74 -28.30 3.93
CA GLU A 487 17.06 -27.99 3.33
C GLU A 487 17.90 -27.04 4.21
N ASP A 488 17.28 -25.96 4.73
CA ASP A 488 17.93 -24.97 5.61
C ASP A 488 17.46 -25.08 7.07
N GLY A 489 16.80 -26.18 7.46
CA GLY A 489 16.29 -26.37 8.80
C GLY A 489 15.37 -25.22 9.25
N LYS A 490 15.63 -24.64 10.42
CA LYS A 490 14.87 -23.50 10.97
C LYS A 490 14.99 -22.22 10.11
N GLN A 491 16.01 -22.11 9.27
CA GLN A 491 16.21 -20.95 8.40
C GLN A 491 15.46 -21.07 7.05
N THR A 492 14.81 -22.20 6.80
CA THR A 492 14.01 -22.40 5.60
C THR A 492 12.92 -21.33 5.49
N ALA A 493 12.92 -20.57 4.37
CA ALA A 493 11.91 -19.57 4.10
C ALA A 493 10.57 -20.21 3.74
N VAL A 494 9.50 -19.81 4.42
CA VAL A 494 8.12 -20.31 4.26
C VAL A 494 7.16 -19.16 3.94
N GLY A 495 5.90 -19.44 3.69
CA GLY A 495 4.90 -18.44 3.33
C GLY A 495 4.83 -18.17 1.83
N ASN A 496 4.19 -17.06 1.43
CA ASN A 496 4.01 -16.70 0.02
C ASN A 496 5.35 -16.44 -0.67
N GLY A 497 5.77 -17.38 -1.54
CA GLY A 497 7.04 -17.31 -2.27
C GLY A 497 8.17 -18.17 -1.66
N GLY A 498 7.96 -18.78 -0.50
CA GLY A 498 8.86 -19.76 0.13
C GLY A 498 8.42 -21.21 -0.12
N VAL A 499 8.99 -22.13 0.67
CA VAL A 499 8.60 -23.54 0.66
C VAL A 499 7.13 -23.66 1.07
N ARG A 500 6.38 -24.41 0.26
CA ARG A 500 4.95 -24.63 0.52
C ARG A 500 4.77 -25.71 1.60
N LEU A 501 4.34 -25.27 2.78
CA LEU A 501 3.98 -26.17 3.86
C LEU A 501 2.62 -26.83 3.59
N SER A 502 2.42 -28.04 4.12
CA SER A 502 1.09 -28.64 4.18
C SER A 502 0.17 -27.82 5.10
N GLY A 503 -1.16 -27.98 4.94
CA GLY A 503 -2.11 -27.26 5.81
C GLY A 503 -1.90 -27.55 7.30
N GLY A 504 -1.58 -28.80 7.67
CA GLY A 504 -1.26 -29.18 9.04
C GLY A 504 0.06 -28.59 9.56
N GLN A 505 1.10 -28.53 8.72
CA GLN A 505 2.37 -27.89 9.05
C GLN A 505 2.20 -26.38 9.27
N ALA A 506 1.47 -25.71 8.39
CA ALA A 506 1.20 -24.29 8.53
C ALA A 506 0.44 -23.96 9.83
N LYS A 507 -0.55 -24.77 10.20
CA LYS A 507 -1.30 -24.61 11.46
C LYS A 507 -0.43 -24.85 12.69
N ARG A 508 0.40 -25.89 12.68
CA ARG A 508 1.33 -26.16 13.78
C ARG A 508 2.36 -25.04 13.95
N LEU A 509 2.89 -24.53 12.85
CA LEU A 509 3.83 -23.41 12.90
C LEU A 509 3.17 -22.14 13.48
N ALA A 510 1.93 -21.84 13.10
CA ALA A 510 1.17 -20.73 13.65
C ALA A 510 0.79 -20.94 15.13
N LEU A 511 0.52 -22.19 15.53
CA LEU A 511 0.32 -22.55 16.94
C LEU A 511 1.63 -22.33 17.74
N ALA A 512 2.78 -22.74 17.22
CA ALA A 512 4.10 -22.48 17.82
C ALA A 512 4.34 -20.98 18.04
N ARG A 513 4.01 -20.15 17.03
CA ARG A 513 4.01 -18.68 17.14
C ARG A 513 3.11 -18.20 18.28
N THR A 514 1.89 -18.70 18.33
CA THR A 514 0.92 -18.30 19.37
C THR A 514 1.39 -18.66 20.77
N LEU A 515 2.03 -19.82 20.95
CA LEU A 515 2.61 -20.25 22.21
C LEU A 515 3.86 -19.44 22.57
N CYS A 516 4.68 -19.06 21.61
CA CYS A 516 5.84 -18.18 21.82
C CYS A 516 5.40 -16.81 22.38
N HIS A 517 4.31 -16.26 21.85
CA HIS A 517 3.75 -14.96 22.21
C HIS A 517 2.48 -15.10 23.04
N LYS A 518 2.37 -16.17 23.86
CA LYS A 518 1.15 -16.46 24.60
C LYS A 518 0.69 -15.29 25.45
N LYS A 519 -0.62 -15.07 25.45
CA LYS A 519 -1.32 -14.03 26.20
C LYS A 519 -2.15 -14.68 27.32
N PRO A 520 -2.54 -13.91 28.35
CA PRO A 520 -3.39 -14.44 29.42
C PRO A 520 -4.66 -15.14 28.94
N VAL A 521 -5.25 -14.67 27.87
CA VAL A 521 -6.41 -15.27 27.21
C VAL A 521 -5.99 -15.73 25.80
N LEU A 522 -6.21 -17.00 25.49
CA LEU A 522 -5.92 -17.60 24.19
C LEU A 522 -7.21 -18.10 23.55
N ILE A 523 -7.42 -17.73 22.31
CA ILE A 523 -8.52 -18.24 21.47
C ILE A 523 -7.91 -18.99 20.31
N LEU A 524 -8.19 -20.29 20.24
CA LEU A 524 -7.61 -21.21 19.27
C LEU A 524 -8.74 -21.77 18.40
N ASP A 525 -8.81 -21.37 17.14
CA ASP A 525 -9.85 -21.77 16.19
C ASP A 525 -9.36 -22.93 15.34
N ASP A 526 -9.77 -24.14 15.73
CA ASP A 526 -9.46 -25.43 15.11
C ASP A 526 -7.95 -25.66 14.87
N PRO A 527 -7.12 -25.57 15.92
CA PRO A 527 -5.67 -25.66 15.80
C PRO A 527 -5.17 -27.06 15.37
N PHE A 528 -6.02 -28.06 15.46
CA PHE A 528 -5.68 -29.47 15.23
C PHE A 528 -6.18 -30.03 13.90
N SER A 529 -6.80 -29.24 13.04
CA SER A 529 -7.26 -29.71 11.74
C SER A 529 -6.11 -30.19 10.87
N ALA A 530 -6.34 -31.24 10.09
CA ALA A 530 -5.36 -31.88 9.21
C ALA A 530 -4.16 -32.56 9.95
N LEU A 531 -4.33 -32.93 11.24
CA LEU A 531 -3.36 -33.71 12.00
C LEU A 531 -3.86 -35.12 12.22
N ASP A 532 -2.94 -36.07 12.46
CA ASP A 532 -3.25 -37.40 12.93
C ASP A 532 -3.60 -37.40 14.43
N LYS A 533 -4.39 -38.37 14.87
CA LYS A 533 -4.91 -38.46 16.24
C LYS A 533 -3.84 -38.54 17.33
N ASN A 534 -2.66 -39.10 17.06
CA ASN A 534 -1.59 -39.20 18.05
C ASN A 534 -0.88 -37.87 18.24
N THR A 535 -0.55 -37.19 17.14
CA THR A 535 0.02 -35.87 17.13
C THR A 535 -0.93 -34.86 17.81
N GLU A 536 -2.25 -34.93 17.54
CA GLU A 536 -3.26 -34.08 18.20
C GLU A 536 -3.23 -34.23 19.72
N LYS A 537 -3.25 -35.46 20.23
CA LYS A 537 -3.22 -35.74 21.68
C LYS A 537 -1.95 -35.23 22.32
N GLN A 538 -0.80 -35.41 21.67
CA GLN A 538 0.48 -34.95 22.17
C GLN A 538 0.52 -33.40 22.24
N ILE A 539 0.08 -32.74 21.17
CA ILE A 539 0.02 -31.26 21.13
C ILE A 539 -0.98 -30.74 22.19
N PHE A 540 -2.14 -31.39 22.34
CA PHE A 540 -3.10 -31.00 23.37
C PHE A 540 -2.54 -31.15 24.79
N ALA A 541 -1.81 -32.23 25.09
CA ALA A 541 -1.14 -32.43 26.36
C ALA A 541 -0.08 -31.36 26.62
N ASN A 542 0.73 -31.02 25.60
CA ASN A 542 1.73 -29.97 25.65
C ASN A 542 1.05 -28.59 25.87
N LEU A 543 -0.03 -28.30 25.15
CA LEU A 543 -0.83 -27.09 25.31
C LEU A 543 -1.35 -26.95 26.75
N LYS A 544 -1.96 -28.01 27.29
CA LYS A 544 -2.48 -28.03 28.66
C LYS A 544 -1.40 -27.73 29.70
N GLN A 545 -0.19 -28.28 29.49
CA GLN A 545 0.94 -28.00 30.37
C GLN A 545 1.44 -26.56 30.29
N GLN A 546 1.52 -26.00 29.07
CA GLN A 546 2.04 -24.65 28.85
C GLN A 546 1.06 -23.54 29.19
N THR A 547 -0.25 -23.84 29.24
CA THR A 547 -1.31 -22.82 29.44
C THR A 547 -2.01 -22.94 30.80
N LYS A 548 -1.35 -23.53 31.82
CA LYS A 548 -1.91 -23.69 33.18
C LYS A 548 -2.38 -22.40 33.84
N ASP A 549 -1.77 -21.29 33.49
CA ASP A 549 -2.07 -19.96 34.03
C ASP A 549 -2.87 -19.08 33.06
N ASN A 550 -3.35 -19.63 31.93
CA ASN A 550 -4.08 -18.90 30.91
C ASN A 550 -5.57 -19.33 30.91
N ILE A 551 -6.42 -18.48 30.35
CA ILE A 551 -7.79 -18.86 29.96
C ILE A 551 -7.72 -19.25 28.49
N VAL A 552 -8.14 -20.48 28.14
CA VAL A 552 -8.05 -20.98 26.76
C VAL A 552 -9.45 -21.31 26.24
N PHE A 553 -9.86 -20.63 25.19
CA PHE A 553 -11.03 -20.99 24.40
C PHE A 553 -10.56 -21.81 23.18
N LEU A 554 -10.92 -23.08 23.16
CA LEU A 554 -10.53 -24.03 22.11
C LEU A 554 -11.75 -24.40 21.25
N ILE A 555 -11.83 -23.84 20.06
CA ILE A 555 -12.84 -24.22 19.08
C ILE A 555 -12.34 -25.48 18.37
N SER A 556 -13.10 -26.56 18.43
CA SER A 556 -12.73 -27.82 17.78
C SER A 556 -13.95 -28.66 17.41
N HIS A 557 -13.78 -29.48 16.39
CA HIS A 557 -14.70 -30.55 16.00
C HIS A 557 -14.27 -31.92 16.55
N ARG A 558 -13.15 -31.98 17.29
CA ARG A 558 -12.55 -33.23 17.84
C ARG A 558 -13.07 -33.51 19.26
N LEU A 559 -14.29 -34.02 19.35
CA LEU A 559 -15.01 -34.17 20.64
C LEU A 559 -14.31 -35.10 21.63
N TYR A 560 -13.48 -36.00 21.18
CA TYR A 560 -12.74 -36.93 22.06
C TYR A 560 -11.70 -36.25 22.97
N LEU A 561 -11.39 -34.99 22.76
CA LEU A 561 -10.55 -34.19 23.65
C LEU A 561 -11.37 -33.51 24.77
N PHE A 562 -12.68 -33.35 24.57
CA PHE A 562 -13.56 -32.55 25.42
C PHE A 562 -13.73 -33.09 26.85
N PRO A 563 -13.70 -34.42 27.12
CA PRO A 563 -13.69 -34.91 28.51
C PRO A 563 -12.52 -34.42 29.37
N GLN A 564 -11.43 -33.90 28.75
CA GLN A 564 -10.26 -33.39 29.44
C GLN A 564 -10.29 -31.85 29.64
N MET A 565 -11.34 -31.16 29.17
CA MET A 565 -11.56 -29.74 29.28
C MET A 565 -12.39 -29.41 30.53
N ASN A 566 -12.22 -28.18 31.03
CA ASN A 566 -12.91 -27.76 32.25
C ASN A 566 -14.39 -27.44 32.00
N GLN A 567 -14.71 -26.92 30.82
CA GLN A 567 -16.04 -26.54 30.41
C GLN A 567 -16.24 -26.83 28.93
N VAL A 568 -17.44 -27.16 28.54
CA VAL A 568 -17.86 -27.35 27.15
C VAL A 568 -18.98 -26.36 26.80
N ILE A 569 -18.87 -25.73 25.66
CA ILE A 569 -19.87 -24.85 25.08
C ILE A 569 -20.39 -25.47 23.79
N TRP A 570 -21.66 -25.81 23.78
CA TRP A 570 -22.38 -26.21 22.59
C TRP A 570 -23.01 -24.99 21.93
N MET A 571 -22.74 -24.78 20.65
CA MET A 571 -23.33 -23.70 19.88
C MET A 571 -24.27 -24.21 18.81
N GLU A 572 -25.47 -23.64 18.77
CA GLU A 572 -26.52 -23.93 17.80
C GLU A 572 -27.35 -22.67 17.52
N ASP A 573 -27.61 -22.38 16.26
CA ASP A 573 -28.39 -21.22 15.80
C ASP A 573 -28.03 -19.89 16.49
N GLY A 574 -26.74 -19.67 16.69
CA GLY A 574 -26.23 -18.45 17.32
C GLY A 574 -26.33 -18.41 18.84
N LYS A 575 -26.90 -19.40 19.48
CA LYS A 575 -27.02 -19.53 20.94
C LYS A 575 -25.94 -20.46 21.48
N ALA A 576 -25.63 -20.32 22.77
CA ALA A 576 -24.63 -21.15 23.45
C ALA A 576 -25.19 -21.77 24.72
N VAL A 577 -24.94 -23.06 24.92
CA VAL A 577 -25.20 -23.78 26.16
C VAL A 577 -23.87 -24.21 26.75
N ALA A 578 -23.59 -23.81 27.98
CA ALA A 578 -22.36 -24.10 28.69
C ALA A 578 -22.58 -25.11 29.83
N GLY A 579 -21.65 -26.03 30.04
CA GLY A 579 -21.68 -27.03 31.13
C GLY A 579 -20.42 -27.86 31.15
N THR A 580 -20.36 -28.87 32.04
CA THR A 580 -19.33 -29.89 31.96
C THR A 580 -19.58 -30.83 30.77
N HIS A 581 -18.57 -31.62 30.40
CA HIS A 581 -18.74 -32.61 29.31
C HIS A 581 -19.95 -33.54 29.56
N GLU A 582 -20.09 -34.03 30.79
CA GLU A 582 -21.17 -34.93 31.22
C GLU A 582 -22.54 -34.26 31.14
N GLU A 583 -22.65 -32.99 31.62
CA GLU A 583 -23.90 -32.24 31.57
C GLU A 583 -24.35 -31.98 30.12
N ILE A 584 -23.43 -31.60 29.23
CA ILE A 584 -23.75 -31.37 27.82
C ILE A 584 -24.11 -32.67 27.12
N LEU A 585 -23.44 -33.79 27.45
CA LEU A 585 -23.75 -35.12 26.94
C LEU A 585 -25.17 -35.59 27.31
N GLU A 586 -25.64 -35.23 28.51
CA GLU A 586 -27.01 -35.52 28.95
C GLU A 586 -28.05 -34.61 28.32
N LYS A 587 -27.76 -33.31 28.24
CA LYS A 587 -28.72 -32.26 27.83
C LYS A 587 -28.89 -32.16 26.32
N ILE A 588 -27.86 -32.45 25.53
CA ILE A 588 -27.83 -32.18 24.10
C ILE A 588 -27.70 -33.50 23.31
N PRO A 589 -28.79 -34.02 22.73
CA PRO A 589 -28.76 -35.27 21.98
C PRO A 589 -27.81 -35.24 20.77
N GLU A 590 -27.71 -34.09 20.07
CA GLU A 590 -26.83 -33.87 18.92
C GLU A 590 -25.35 -33.99 19.30
N TYR A 591 -24.97 -33.43 20.45
CA TYR A 591 -23.62 -33.55 20.99
C TYR A 591 -23.30 -35.01 21.33
N ARG A 592 -24.25 -35.72 21.97
CA ARG A 592 -24.10 -37.14 22.31
C ARG A 592 -23.88 -37.98 21.06
N SER A 593 -24.74 -37.82 20.05
CA SER A 593 -24.65 -38.56 18.79
C SER A 593 -23.32 -38.37 18.10
N LEU A 594 -22.83 -37.11 18.03
CA LEU A 594 -21.52 -36.78 17.44
C LEU A 594 -20.36 -37.37 18.24
N TYR A 595 -20.44 -37.36 19.57
CA TYR A 595 -19.43 -37.95 20.44
C TYR A 595 -19.36 -39.47 20.31
N GLU A 596 -20.50 -40.14 20.31
CA GLU A 596 -20.61 -41.60 20.14
C GLU A 596 -20.09 -42.02 18.76
N THR A 597 -20.50 -41.37 17.70
CA THR A 597 -20.00 -41.64 16.34
C THR A 597 -18.47 -41.53 16.26
N GLN A 598 -17.87 -40.49 16.85
CA GLN A 598 -16.41 -40.36 16.89
C GLN A 598 -15.72 -41.38 17.82
N SER A 599 -16.46 -41.96 18.78
CA SER A 599 -15.98 -42.98 19.69
C SER A 599 -16.04 -44.38 19.05
N ASP A 600 -17.11 -44.70 18.31
CA ASP A 600 -17.28 -45.97 17.57
C ASP A 600 -16.26 -46.08 16.41
N GLU A 601 -15.98 -44.98 15.70
CA GLU A 601 -14.87 -44.93 14.74
C GLU A 601 -13.51 -45.25 15.39
N ARG A 602 -13.37 -44.99 16.71
CA ARG A 602 -12.18 -45.33 17.48
C ARG A 602 -12.04 -46.83 17.75
N GLU A 603 -13.12 -47.48 18.12
CA GLU A 603 -13.09 -48.91 18.39
C GLU A 603 -12.85 -49.73 17.13
N ASN A 604 -13.52 -49.35 16.04
CA ASN A 604 -13.32 -49.99 14.74
C ASN A 604 -11.89 -49.81 14.21
N ALA A 605 -11.30 -48.60 14.31
CA ALA A 605 -9.92 -48.35 13.89
C ALA A 605 -8.88 -49.08 14.77
N LYS A 606 -9.15 -49.33 16.06
CA LYS A 606 -8.27 -50.13 16.92
C LYS A 606 -8.34 -51.62 16.54
N VAL A 607 -9.52 -52.14 16.30
CA VAL A 607 -9.74 -53.54 15.87
C VAL A 607 -9.07 -53.79 14.50
N GLU A 608 -9.16 -52.85 13.55
CA GLU A 608 -8.44 -53.00 12.27
C GLU A 608 -6.91 -52.92 12.43
N THR A 609 -6.40 -52.11 13.34
CA THR A 609 -4.95 -51.99 13.58
C THR A 609 -4.39 -53.21 14.31
N GLU A 610 -5.12 -53.79 15.25
CA GLU A 610 -4.78 -55.05 15.90
C GLU A 610 -4.86 -56.23 14.92
N ASN A 611 -5.89 -56.28 14.09
CA ASN A 611 -6.00 -57.30 13.05
C ASN A 611 -4.89 -57.22 12.00
N ARG A 612 -4.43 -56.03 11.64
CA ARG A 612 -3.27 -55.86 10.74
C ARG A 612 -1.95 -56.29 11.40
N LYS A 613 -1.76 -56.05 12.70
CA LYS A 613 -0.59 -56.52 13.44
C LYS A 613 -0.56 -58.04 13.55
N THR A 614 -1.66 -58.66 13.89
CA THR A 614 -1.78 -60.15 13.96
C THR A 614 -1.58 -60.80 12.60
N VAL A 615 -2.06 -60.18 11.50
CA VAL A 615 -1.82 -60.68 10.14
C VAL A 615 -0.37 -60.51 9.71
N SER A 616 0.31 -59.41 10.13
CA SER A 616 1.74 -59.20 9.83
C SER A 616 2.64 -60.16 10.62
N GLU A 617 2.33 -60.42 11.90
CA GLU A 617 3.05 -61.39 12.73
C GLU A 617 2.91 -62.80 12.20
N HIS A 618 1.71 -63.23 11.81
CA HIS A 618 1.48 -64.55 11.17
C HIS A 618 2.12 -64.66 9.78
N THR A 619 2.38 -63.55 9.09
CA THR A 619 3.06 -63.55 7.79
C THR A 619 4.58 -63.61 7.93
N GLU A 620 5.14 -63.03 9.00
CA GLU A 620 6.56 -63.15 9.34
C GLU A 620 6.91 -64.53 9.89
N GLU A 621 6.05 -65.13 10.75
CA GLU A 621 6.24 -66.53 11.21
C GLU A 621 6.21 -67.54 10.06
N ARG A 622 5.38 -67.33 9.03
CA ARG A 622 5.38 -68.17 7.82
C ARG A 622 6.60 -67.97 6.92
N ARG A 623 7.29 -66.82 7.02
CA ARG A 623 8.52 -66.56 6.26
C ARG A 623 9.80 -67.04 6.96
N SER A 624 9.79 -67.13 8.28
CA SER A 624 10.92 -67.65 9.08
C SER A 624 10.94 -69.15 9.25
N GLY A 625 9.86 -69.87 8.86
CA GLY A 625 9.72 -71.29 8.92
C GLY A 625 9.98 -72.06 7.60
N ARG A 626 10.65 -71.44 6.61
CA ARG A 626 11.14 -72.03 5.37
C ARG A 626 12.63 -71.87 5.21
#